data_26f5b4b6215b279919dbc4ea547d0eeb
#
_entry.id   26f5b4b6215b279919dbc4ea547d0eeb
#
_cell.length_a   1.000
_cell.length_b   1.000
_cell.length_c   1.000
_cell.angle_alpha   90.00
_cell.angle_beta   90.00
_cell.angle_gamma   90.00
#
_symmetry.space_group_name_H-M   'P 1'
#
loop_
_entity.id
_entity.type
_entity.pdbx_description
1 polymer ?
#
loop_
_entity_poly.entity_id
_entity_poly.type
_entity_poly.pdbx_seq_one_letter_code
_entity_poly.pdbx_strand_id
1 'polypeptide(L)'
;VLGGDETRLRLARALRAGDLLPGNGRLVVRAPAGERPPPQPNNKLRLKVLHEDEALVVLDKPAGLTVHPGPGHGTDTLLNGLVARYPELVELGTERGYGLVQRLDMGTSGLMVVARTPESYDALRESFSERRVRKRYRALARGGLPDEGEVDQPVGGKEARSRFRVAARAGEVLQVELWPETGRTHQLRLHLASQGAPILGDERHGTGRDDLTAQLYLTRLALHAEELCLPHPLTGEEQCWESEWPRALRKAWKRAEKLAADEQG
;
A
#
# COMPACT_ATOMS: atom_id res chain seq x y z
N VAL A 1 -27.61 20.39 9.86
CA VAL A 1 -28.66 21.34 9.47
C VAL A 1 -28.61 21.46 7.96
N LEU A 2 -29.56 20.85 7.25
CA LEU A 2 -29.66 20.89 5.80
C LEU A 2 -30.63 22.01 5.44
N GLY A 3 -30.15 23.08 4.89
CA GLY A 3 -30.96 24.21 4.45
C GLY A 3 -30.84 24.38 2.93
N GLY A 4 -31.95 24.15 2.22
CA GLY A 4 -32.11 24.49 0.81
C GLY A 4 -32.70 23.36 -0.03
N ASP A 5 -33.48 23.70 -1.06
CA ASP A 5 -34.16 22.77 -1.96
C ASP A 5 -33.20 21.85 -2.75
N GLU A 6 -32.03 22.35 -3.10
CA GLU A 6 -31.00 21.60 -3.83
C GLU A 6 -30.42 20.45 -2.99
N THR A 7 -30.25 20.66 -1.68
CA THR A 7 -29.79 19.64 -0.75
C THR A 7 -30.81 18.52 -0.53
N ARG A 8 -32.11 18.88 -0.51
CA ARG A 8 -33.22 17.93 -0.45
C ARG A 8 -33.33 17.07 -1.72
N LEU A 9 -33.13 17.66 -2.89
CA LEU A 9 -33.10 16.94 -4.17
C LEU A 9 -31.92 15.97 -4.28
N ARG A 10 -30.74 16.35 -3.81
CA ARG A 10 -29.55 15.49 -3.75
C ARG A 10 -29.77 14.31 -2.79
N LEU A 11 -30.35 14.55 -1.61
CA LEU A 11 -30.68 13.51 -0.65
C LEU A 11 -31.73 12.54 -1.21
N ALA A 12 -32.76 13.04 -1.91
CA ALA A 12 -33.78 12.20 -2.50
C ALA A 12 -33.26 11.35 -3.68
N ARG A 13 -32.25 11.84 -4.44
CA ARG A 13 -31.53 11.07 -5.47
C ARG A 13 -30.66 9.99 -4.87
N ALA A 14 -29.88 10.31 -3.82
CA ALA A 14 -29.03 9.36 -3.12
C ALA A 14 -29.85 8.24 -2.42
N LEU A 15 -31.00 8.55 -1.85
CA LEU A 15 -31.94 7.57 -1.30
C LEU A 15 -32.46 6.58 -2.36
N ARG A 16 -32.73 7.05 -3.58
CA ARG A 16 -33.18 6.21 -4.70
C ARG A 16 -32.07 5.36 -5.32
N ALA A 17 -30.82 5.83 -5.24
CA ALA A 17 -29.65 5.13 -5.78
C ALA A 17 -29.03 4.12 -4.78
N GLY A 18 -29.50 4.06 -3.53
CA GLY A 18 -28.92 3.21 -2.48
C GLY A 18 -27.56 3.71 -1.97
N ASP A 19 -27.21 4.97 -2.23
CA ASP A 19 -25.92 5.59 -1.89
C ASP A 19 -25.86 6.08 -0.42
N LEU A 20 -26.79 5.65 0.43
CA LEU A 20 -26.80 5.98 1.86
C LEU A 20 -26.24 4.81 2.67
N LEU A 21 -25.16 5.08 3.39
CA LEU A 21 -24.58 4.13 4.33
C LEU A 21 -24.97 4.51 5.77
N PRO A 22 -25.36 3.55 6.61
CA PRO A 22 -25.58 3.80 8.02
C PRO A 22 -24.25 4.12 8.69
N GLY A 23 -24.12 5.27 9.31
CA GLY A 23 -22.94 5.70 10.06
C GLY A 23 -23.38 6.39 11.34
N ASN A 24 -23.01 5.88 12.50
CA ASN A 24 -23.06 6.46 13.87
C ASN A 24 -24.02 7.67 14.06
N GLY A 25 -25.30 7.51 13.68
CA GLY A 25 -26.32 8.56 13.80
C GLY A 25 -26.21 9.72 12.78
N ARG A 26 -25.32 9.63 11.80
CA ARG A 26 -25.22 10.56 10.67
C ARG A 26 -25.43 9.83 9.35
N LEU A 27 -26.31 10.36 8.51
CA LEU A 27 -26.45 9.91 7.13
C LEU A 27 -25.27 10.47 6.31
N VAL A 28 -24.44 9.60 5.76
CA VAL A 28 -23.37 9.98 4.84
C VAL A 28 -23.87 9.75 3.41
N VAL A 29 -24.06 10.82 2.67
CA VAL A 29 -24.38 10.76 1.24
C VAL A 29 -23.09 10.44 0.48
N ARG A 30 -23.06 9.32 -0.21
CA ARG A 30 -21.98 9.02 -1.16
C ARG A 30 -22.16 9.92 -2.38
N ALA A 31 -21.20 10.81 -2.64
CA ALA A 31 -21.20 11.57 -3.87
C ALA A 31 -21.14 10.59 -5.07
N PRO A 32 -21.94 10.81 -6.14
CA PRO A 32 -21.81 10.03 -7.37
C PRO A 32 -20.36 10.02 -7.85
N ALA A 33 -19.89 8.88 -8.36
CA ALA A 33 -18.50 8.69 -8.77
C ALA A 33 -18.00 9.74 -9.79
N GLY A 34 -18.90 10.40 -10.53
CA GLY A 34 -18.59 11.42 -11.52
C GLY A 34 -18.45 12.87 -11.01
N GLU A 35 -18.72 13.14 -9.71
CA GLU A 35 -18.73 14.52 -9.18
C GLU A 35 -17.53 14.87 -8.31
N ARG A 36 -16.55 13.98 -8.16
CA ARG A 36 -15.33 14.32 -7.40
C ARG A 36 -14.45 15.21 -8.27
N PRO A 37 -14.05 16.40 -7.76
CA PRO A 37 -13.10 17.23 -8.49
C PRO A 37 -11.80 16.44 -8.70
N PRO A 38 -11.07 16.71 -9.79
CA PRO A 38 -9.79 16.07 -10.02
C PRO A 38 -8.83 16.37 -8.85
N PRO A 39 -7.87 15.47 -8.59
CA PRO A 39 -6.90 15.66 -7.53
C PRO A 39 -6.10 16.93 -7.78
N GLN A 40 -5.99 17.77 -6.75
CA GLN A 40 -5.23 19.03 -6.86
C GLN A 40 -3.73 18.73 -6.93
N PRO A 41 -2.98 19.33 -7.88
CA PRO A 41 -1.53 19.18 -7.96
C PRO A 41 -0.81 19.69 -6.71
N ASN A 42 0.21 18.95 -6.23
CA ASN A 42 1.06 19.38 -5.13
C ASN A 42 2.54 19.23 -5.49
N ASN A 43 3.15 20.31 -5.95
CA ASN A 43 4.57 20.36 -6.34
C ASN A 43 5.56 20.29 -5.15
N LYS A 44 5.07 20.34 -3.89
CA LYS A 44 5.93 20.21 -2.70
C LYS A 44 6.28 18.75 -2.42
N LEU A 45 5.49 17.79 -2.96
CA LEU A 45 5.74 16.38 -2.79
C LEU A 45 6.84 15.90 -3.75
N ARG A 46 7.95 15.44 -3.18
CA ARG A 46 9.04 14.86 -3.96
C ARG A 46 8.79 13.38 -4.18
N LEU A 47 8.67 12.98 -5.45
CA LEU A 47 8.52 11.58 -5.85
C LEU A 47 9.89 11.01 -6.20
N LYS A 48 10.25 9.88 -5.61
CA LYS A 48 11.42 9.10 -6.02
C LYS A 48 11.03 8.18 -7.15
N VAL A 49 11.21 8.64 -8.38
CA VAL A 49 10.96 7.86 -9.60
C VAL A 49 12.20 7.03 -9.90
N LEU A 50 12.00 5.74 -10.15
CA LEU A 50 13.05 4.77 -10.49
C LEU A 50 13.09 4.48 -11.99
N HIS A 51 11.93 4.53 -12.64
CA HIS A 51 11.76 4.35 -14.07
C HIS A 51 10.58 5.15 -14.57
N GLU A 52 10.70 5.74 -15.75
CA GLU A 52 9.58 6.36 -16.46
C GLU A 52 9.78 6.23 -17.97
N ASP A 53 8.69 5.93 -18.67
CA ASP A 53 8.60 5.91 -20.12
C ASP A 53 7.23 6.45 -20.58
N GLU A 54 6.85 6.21 -21.83
CA GLU A 54 5.57 6.65 -22.38
C GLU A 54 4.36 5.92 -21.78
N ALA A 55 4.55 4.69 -21.29
CA ALA A 55 3.51 3.79 -20.83
C ALA A 55 3.28 3.84 -19.32
N LEU A 56 4.37 3.91 -18.55
CA LEU A 56 4.30 3.76 -17.10
C LEU A 56 5.36 4.58 -16.35
N VAL A 57 5.10 4.75 -15.05
CA VAL A 57 6.06 5.26 -14.07
C VAL A 57 6.21 4.23 -12.96
N VAL A 58 7.44 3.90 -12.58
CA VAL A 58 7.74 3.14 -11.37
C VAL A 58 8.40 4.05 -10.36
N LEU A 59 7.85 4.07 -9.16
CA LEU A 59 8.32 4.93 -8.09
C LEU A 59 8.52 4.16 -6.78
N ASP A 60 9.37 4.71 -5.91
CA ASP A 60 9.61 4.25 -4.55
C ASP A 60 8.87 5.16 -3.57
N LYS A 61 7.69 4.71 -3.12
CA LYS A 61 6.85 5.48 -2.20
C LYS A 61 7.48 5.51 -0.80
N PRO A 62 7.67 6.67 -0.18
CA PRO A 62 8.09 6.74 1.22
C PRO A 62 6.99 6.20 2.15
N ALA A 63 7.37 5.74 3.34
CA ALA A 63 6.43 5.51 4.43
C ALA A 63 5.83 6.83 4.92
N GLY A 64 4.60 6.76 5.44
CA GLY A 64 3.86 7.92 5.93
C GLY A 64 3.08 8.67 4.86
N LEU A 65 3.29 8.36 3.57
CA LEU A 65 2.56 8.97 2.46
C LEU A 65 1.34 8.13 2.06
N THR A 66 0.14 8.70 2.18
CA THR A 66 -1.11 8.09 1.69
C THR A 66 -1.16 8.13 0.17
N VAL A 67 -1.73 7.08 -0.46
CA VAL A 67 -1.76 6.97 -1.93
C VAL A 67 -2.85 7.87 -2.55
N HIS A 68 -4.06 7.79 -2.02
CA HIS A 68 -5.23 8.52 -2.54
C HIS A 68 -5.75 9.57 -1.55
N PRO A 69 -6.35 10.66 -2.02
CA PRO A 69 -7.11 11.55 -1.16
C PRO A 69 -8.22 10.81 -0.39
N GLY A 70 -8.38 11.20 0.86
CA GLY A 70 -9.35 10.58 1.76
C GLY A 70 -9.53 11.38 3.04
N PRO A 71 -10.27 10.87 4.04
CA PRO A 71 -10.45 11.55 5.32
C PRO A 71 -9.08 11.92 5.95
N GLY A 72 -8.89 13.20 6.25
CA GLY A 72 -7.63 13.73 6.80
C GLY A 72 -6.51 13.99 5.79
N HIS A 73 -6.66 13.59 4.52
CA HIS A 73 -5.65 13.75 3.46
C HIS A 73 -6.33 14.25 2.18
N GLY A 74 -6.31 15.54 1.94
CA GLY A 74 -6.95 16.18 0.78
C GLY A 74 -6.01 16.46 -0.39
N THR A 75 -4.83 17.03 -0.06
CA THR A 75 -3.87 17.52 -1.06
C THR A 75 -2.43 17.06 -0.80
N ASP A 76 -2.23 16.19 0.17
CA ASP A 76 -0.92 15.70 0.65
C ASP A 76 -0.69 14.21 0.33
N THR A 77 -1.35 13.69 -0.72
CA THR A 77 -1.25 12.29 -1.11
C THR A 77 -0.30 12.07 -2.27
N LEU A 78 0.14 10.82 -2.47
CA LEU A 78 0.95 10.43 -3.62
C LEU A 78 0.31 10.88 -4.93
N LEU A 79 -1.01 10.71 -5.07
CA LEU A 79 -1.76 11.10 -6.26
C LEU A 79 -1.64 12.61 -6.54
N ASN A 80 -1.66 13.46 -5.51
CA ASN A 80 -1.47 14.91 -5.67
C ASN A 80 -0.07 15.25 -6.20
N GLY A 81 0.95 14.52 -5.75
CA GLY A 81 2.32 14.64 -6.28
C GLY A 81 2.45 14.13 -7.72
N LEU A 82 1.76 13.01 -8.02
CA LEU A 82 1.76 12.42 -9.36
C LEU A 82 1.13 13.36 -10.38
N VAL A 83 -0.06 13.89 -10.14
CA VAL A 83 -0.71 14.83 -11.10
C VAL A 83 0.02 16.17 -11.21
N ALA A 84 0.83 16.54 -10.22
CA ALA A 84 1.70 17.71 -10.32
C ALA A 84 2.88 17.49 -11.27
N ARG A 85 3.45 16.27 -11.30
CA ARG A 85 4.57 15.91 -12.17
C ARG A 85 4.12 15.39 -13.53
N TYR A 86 2.97 14.72 -13.59
CA TYR A 86 2.39 14.07 -14.76
C TYR A 86 0.94 14.54 -14.93
N PRO A 87 0.73 15.76 -15.46
CA PRO A 87 -0.62 16.35 -15.59
C PRO A 87 -1.57 15.51 -16.45
N GLU A 88 -1.04 14.74 -17.42
CA GLU A 88 -1.78 13.84 -18.27
C GLU A 88 -2.59 12.78 -17.50
N LEU A 89 -2.18 12.44 -16.27
CA LEU A 89 -2.91 11.48 -15.43
C LEU A 89 -4.33 11.95 -15.08
N VAL A 90 -4.59 13.26 -15.13
CA VAL A 90 -5.92 13.80 -14.89
C VAL A 90 -6.91 13.35 -15.97
N GLU A 91 -6.44 13.15 -17.21
CA GLU A 91 -7.27 12.70 -18.34
C GLU A 91 -7.73 11.24 -18.20
N LEU A 92 -6.98 10.42 -17.43
CA LEU A 92 -7.39 9.05 -17.11
C LEU A 92 -8.62 8.98 -16.20
N GLY A 93 -8.94 10.07 -15.51
CA GLY A 93 -10.13 10.23 -14.70
C GLY A 93 -10.26 9.27 -13.53
N THR A 94 -11.38 9.39 -12.83
CA THR A 94 -11.71 8.53 -11.68
C THR A 94 -11.93 7.08 -12.09
N GLU A 95 -12.38 6.83 -13.31
CA GLU A 95 -12.66 5.49 -13.84
C GLU A 95 -11.40 4.63 -13.90
N ARG A 96 -10.26 5.25 -14.28
CA ARG A 96 -8.94 4.62 -14.29
C ARG A 96 -8.06 5.01 -13.10
N GLY A 97 -8.66 5.50 -12.00
CA GLY A 97 -7.95 5.84 -10.76
C GLY A 97 -6.77 6.77 -10.96
N TYR A 98 -6.81 7.63 -12.01
CA TYR A 98 -5.71 8.52 -12.41
C TYR A 98 -4.40 7.76 -12.65
N GLY A 99 -4.47 6.56 -13.25
CA GLY A 99 -3.32 5.70 -13.54
C GLY A 99 -2.88 4.76 -12.40
N LEU A 100 -3.47 4.88 -11.22
CA LEU A 100 -3.14 4.04 -10.07
C LEU A 100 -3.79 2.65 -10.17
N VAL A 101 -3.03 1.64 -10.54
CA VAL A 101 -3.48 0.24 -10.69
C VAL A 101 -3.38 -0.57 -9.40
N GLN A 102 -2.62 -0.08 -8.43
CA GLN A 102 -2.39 -0.70 -7.12
C GLN A 102 -2.32 0.35 -6.00
N ARG A 103 -2.26 -0.11 -4.78
CA ARG A 103 -2.03 0.74 -3.60
C ARG A 103 -1.08 0.08 -2.62
N LEU A 104 -0.37 0.92 -1.86
CA LEU A 104 0.33 0.54 -0.63
C LEU A 104 -0.34 1.25 0.55
N ASP A 105 -0.28 0.63 1.72
CA ASP A 105 -0.72 1.29 2.96
C ASP A 105 0.15 2.53 3.23
N MET A 106 -0.38 3.49 3.97
CA MET A 106 0.34 4.71 4.35
C MET A 106 1.70 4.39 4.99
N GLY A 107 1.75 3.45 5.94
CA GLY A 107 2.98 3.05 6.65
C GLY A 107 3.94 2.20 5.82
N THR A 108 3.49 1.57 4.73
CA THR A 108 4.31 0.75 3.83
C THR A 108 5.09 1.64 2.87
N SER A 109 6.37 1.35 2.69
CA SER A 109 7.22 1.99 1.67
C SER A 109 7.53 1.04 0.52
N GLY A 110 8.07 1.55 -0.58
CA GLY A 110 8.60 0.75 -1.69
C GLY A 110 7.86 0.94 -3.00
N LEU A 111 8.03 -0.03 -3.88
CA LEU A 111 7.70 0.05 -5.29
C LEU A 111 6.21 0.13 -5.58
N MET A 112 5.87 1.06 -6.45
CA MET A 112 4.55 1.19 -7.06
C MET A 112 4.70 1.50 -8.55
N VAL A 113 3.78 0.95 -9.36
CA VAL A 113 3.63 1.29 -10.78
C VAL A 113 2.37 2.11 -11.00
N VAL A 114 2.48 3.08 -11.91
CA VAL A 114 1.40 3.99 -12.34
C VAL A 114 1.34 3.97 -13.85
N ALA A 115 0.17 3.74 -14.41
CA ALA A 115 -0.06 3.84 -15.85
C ALA A 115 -0.11 5.31 -16.30
N ARG A 116 0.41 5.63 -17.49
CA ARG A 116 0.38 6.98 -18.05
C ARG A 116 -0.70 7.15 -19.13
N THR A 117 -1.15 6.05 -19.74
CA THR A 117 -2.17 6.05 -20.80
C THR A 117 -3.33 5.13 -20.46
N PRO A 118 -4.50 5.29 -21.08
CA PRO A 118 -5.63 4.37 -20.92
C PRO A 118 -5.27 2.92 -21.26
N GLU A 119 -4.56 2.70 -22.37
CA GLU A 119 -4.15 1.38 -22.85
C GLU A 119 -3.21 0.71 -21.85
N SER A 120 -2.23 1.46 -21.34
CA SER A 120 -1.30 0.96 -20.31
C SER A 120 -2.02 0.64 -19.01
N TYR A 121 -3.02 1.45 -18.62
CA TYR A 121 -3.82 1.17 -17.44
C TYR A 121 -4.60 -0.15 -17.59
N ASP A 122 -5.28 -0.32 -18.73
CA ASP A 122 -6.10 -1.51 -18.97
C ASP A 122 -5.21 -2.78 -19.03
N ALA A 123 -4.04 -2.73 -19.71
CA ALA A 123 -3.07 -3.83 -19.77
C ALA A 123 -2.44 -4.17 -18.39
N LEU A 124 -2.09 -3.16 -17.60
CA LEU A 124 -1.59 -3.38 -16.25
C LEU A 124 -2.69 -3.98 -15.34
N ARG A 125 -3.92 -3.47 -15.41
CA ARG A 125 -5.06 -4.03 -14.65
C ARG A 125 -5.30 -5.49 -14.99
N GLU A 126 -5.23 -5.87 -16.27
CA GLU A 126 -5.29 -7.26 -16.70
C GLU A 126 -4.14 -8.08 -16.08
N SER A 127 -2.90 -7.60 -16.18
CA SER A 127 -1.72 -8.27 -15.62
C SER A 127 -1.83 -8.51 -14.11
N PHE A 128 -2.40 -7.54 -13.37
CA PHE A 128 -2.71 -7.71 -11.95
C PHE A 128 -3.81 -8.74 -11.71
N SER A 129 -4.89 -8.74 -12.52
CA SER A 129 -6.02 -9.66 -12.36
C SER A 129 -5.64 -11.11 -12.66
N GLU A 130 -4.76 -11.32 -13.63
CA GLU A 130 -4.23 -12.61 -14.05
C GLU A 130 -3.02 -13.08 -13.21
N ARG A 131 -2.66 -12.32 -12.16
CA ARG A 131 -1.53 -12.64 -11.27
C ARG A 131 -0.17 -12.71 -11.99
N ARG A 132 -0.04 -12.05 -13.14
CA ARG A 132 1.23 -11.95 -13.89
C ARG A 132 2.23 -10.97 -13.24
N VAL A 133 1.77 -10.14 -12.30
CA VAL A 133 2.62 -9.20 -11.55
C VAL A 133 3.18 -9.89 -10.31
N ARG A 134 4.50 -10.04 -10.26
CA ARG A 134 5.21 -10.58 -9.10
C ARG A 134 5.67 -9.44 -8.19
N LYS A 135 5.51 -9.64 -6.91
CA LYS A 135 5.85 -8.67 -5.86
C LYS A 135 6.56 -9.40 -4.72
N ARG A 136 7.66 -8.86 -4.27
CA ARG A 136 8.32 -9.29 -3.05
C ARG A 136 8.38 -8.14 -2.08
N TYR A 137 7.99 -8.41 -0.85
CA TYR A 137 8.08 -7.49 0.27
C TYR A 137 9.09 -8.01 1.27
N ARG A 138 9.71 -7.10 2.01
CA ARG A 138 10.53 -7.43 3.16
C ARG A 138 9.95 -6.77 4.39
N ALA A 139 9.90 -7.53 5.50
CA ALA A 139 9.39 -7.07 6.79
C ALA A 139 10.32 -7.43 7.93
N LEU A 140 10.24 -6.67 9.03
CA LEU A 140 10.64 -7.14 10.35
C LEU A 140 9.40 -7.52 11.13
N ALA A 141 9.36 -8.73 11.65
CA ALA A 141 8.27 -9.28 12.44
C ALA A 141 8.77 -9.75 13.80
N ARG A 142 7.87 -9.90 14.77
CA ARG A 142 8.19 -10.40 16.11
C ARG A 142 7.48 -11.71 16.34
N GLY A 143 8.20 -12.74 16.79
CA GLY A 143 7.61 -14.03 17.21
C GLY A 143 8.30 -15.22 16.58
N GLY A 144 7.56 -16.33 16.50
CA GLY A 144 8.03 -17.59 15.90
C GLY A 144 7.30 -17.92 14.62
N LEU A 145 8.03 -18.08 13.52
CA LEU A 145 7.52 -18.63 12.26
C LEU A 145 8.36 -19.85 11.87
N PRO A 146 7.83 -20.83 11.13
CA PRO A 146 8.67 -21.79 10.41
C PRO A 146 9.53 -21.05 9.37
N ASP A 147 10.55 -21.71 8.83
CA ASP A 147 11.48 -21.06 7.89
C ASP A 147 10.79 -20.59 6.61
N GLU A 148 9.74 -21.29 6.18
CA GLU A 148 8.88 -20.91 5.07
C GLU A 148 7.45 -21.37 5.30
N GLY A 149 6.50 -20.80 4.60
CA GLY A 149 5.09 -21.19 4.69
C GLY A 149 4.18 -20.39 3.77
N GLU A 150 2.93 -20.79 3.79
CA GLU A 150 1.83 -20.16 3.06
C GLU A 150 0.71 -19.81 4.04
N VAL A 151 0.11 -18.65 3.86
CA VAL A 151 -1.09 -18.24 4.59
C VAL A 151 -2.23 -18.07 3.58
N ASP A 152 -3.20 -18.98 3.64
CA ASP A 152 -4.44 -18.95 2.86
C ASP A 152 -5.59 -18.62 3.82
N GLN A 153 -5.71 -17.36 4.16
CA GLN A 153 -6.72 -16.85 5.09
C GLN A 153 -7.45 -15.65 4.48
N PRO A 154 -8.79 -15.70 4.34
CA PRO A 154 -9.55 -14.60 3.78
C PRO A 154 -9.35 -13.29 4.55
N VAL A 155 -9.24 -12.19 3.80
CA VAL A 155 -9.14 -10.84 4.35
C VAL A 155 -10.36 -10.02 3.91
N GLY A 156 -11.11 -9.53 4.88
CA GLY A 156 -12.35 -8.79 4.61
C GLY A 156 -13.40 -9.63 3.86
N GLY A 157 -13.47 -10.93 4.14
CA GLY A 157 -14.40 -11.88 3.50
C GLY A 157 -14.05 -12.25 2.06
N LYS A 158 -12.84 -11.90 1.57
CA LYS A 158 -12.36 -12.20 0.22
C LYS A 158 -11.14 -13.09 0.28
N GLU A 159 -11.02 -14.05 -0.65
CA GLU A 159 -9.82 -14.89 -0.82
C GLU A 159 -8.56 -14.03 -0.74
N ALA A 160 -7.61 -14.48 0.08
CA ALA A 160 -6.31 -13.84 0.23
C ALA A 160 -5.25 -14.89 0.52
N ARG A 161 -4.17 -14.88 -0.27
CA ARG A 161 -3.07 -15.84 -0.17
C ARG A 161 -1.73 -15.13 -0.23
N SER A 162 -0.81 -15.54 0.65
CA SER A 162 0.57 -15.02 0.70
C SER A 162 1.52 -16.14 1.07
N ARG A 163 2.69 -16.17 0.45
CA ARG A 163 3.81 -17.01 0.87
C ARG A 163 4.81 -16.18 1.65
N PHE A 164 5.54 -16.81 2.55
CA PHE A 164 6.62 -16.18 3.30
C PHE A 164 7.83 -17.07 3.44
N ARG A 165 8.98 -16.47 3.66
CA ARG A 165 10.23 -17.10 4.05
C ARG A 165 10.93 -16.26 5.12
N VAL A 166 11.40 -16.88 6.17
CA VAL A 166 12.25 -16.23 7.17
C VAL A 166 13.67 -16.19 6.63
N ALA A 167 14.14 -15.02 6.27
CA ALA A 167 15.48 -14.83 5.70
C ALA A 167 16.56 -14.84 6.80
N ALA A 168 16.23 -14.35 8.01
CA ALA A 168 17.14 -14.34 9.16
C ALA A 168 16.37 -14.18 10.47
N ARG A 169 17.02 -14.57 11.60
CA ARG A 169 16.50 -14.47 12.95
C ARG A 169 17.52 -13.77 13.85
N ALA A 170 17.05 -12.89 14.72
CA ALA A 170 17.86 -12.22 15.74
C ALA A 170 17.03 -12.12 17.03
N GLY A 171 17.22 -13.07 17.96
CA GLY A 171 16.34 -13.26 19.11
C GLY A 171 14.88 -13.47 18.67
N GLU A 172 13.97 -12.65 19.19
CA GLU A 172 12.56 -12.68 18.80
C GLU A 172 12.24 -11.90 17.50
N VAL A 173 13.22 -11.25 16.89
CA VAL A 173 13.04 -10.48 15.64
C VAL A 173 13.33 -11.36 14.44
N LEU A 174 12.40 -11.35 13.49
CA LEU A 174 12.49 -12.08 12.22
C LEU A 174 12.63 -11.09 11.06
N GLN A 175 13.54 -11.38 10.14
CA GLN A 175 13.54 -10.78 8.82
C GLN A 175 12.75 -11.70 7.88
N VAL A 176 11.63 -11.20 7.34
CA VAL A 176 10.70 -12.03 6.57
C VAL A 176 10.56 -11.47 5.16
N GLU A 177 10.71 -12.33 4.18
CA GLU A 177 10.33 -12.08 2.79
C GLU A 177 8.91 -12.58 2.55
N LEU A 178 8.12 -11.84 1.76
CA LEU A 178 6.69 -12.06 1.58
C LEU A 178 6.31 -11.91 0.12
N TRP A 179 5.56 -12.87 -0.41
CA TRP A 179 5.03 -12.86 -1.78
C TRP A 179 3.51 -12.93 -1.75
N PRO A 180 2.79 -11.77 -1.84
CA PRO A 180 1.34 -11.77 -1.90
C PRO A 180 0.87 -12.17 -3.30
N GLU A 181 0.03 -13.20 -3.40
CA GLU A 181 -0.65 -13.61 -4.64
C GLU A 181 -1.91 -12.79 -4.91
N THR A 182 -2.50 -12.26 -3.87
CA THR A 182 -3.64 -11.34 -3.90
C THR A 182 -3.24 -9.99 -3.30
N GLY A 183 -4.12 -8.97 -3.39
CA GLY A 183 -3.82 -7.61 -2.93
C GLY A 183 -4.93 -7.02 -2.06
N ARG A 184 -5.28 -7.66 -0.93
CA ARG A 184 -6.31 -7.13 -0.03
C ARG A 184 -5.73 -6.07 0.91
N THR A 185 -6.59 -5.19 1.39
CA THR A 185 -6.18 -4.14 2.35
C THR A 185 -5.55 -4.78 3.59
N HIS A 186 -4.33 -4.34 3.94
CA HIS A 186 -3.54 -4.86 5.07
C HIS A 186 -3.23 -6.37 5.01
N GLN A 187 -3.32 -7.02 3.85
CA GLN A 187 -3.21 -8.48 3.75
C GLN A 187 -1.98 -9.05 4.46
N LEU A 188 -0.77 -8.62 4.08
CA LEU A 188 0.47 -9.13 4.66
C LEU A 188 0.57 -8.91 6.17
N ARG A 189 0.04 -7.80 6.65
CA ARG A 189 0.00 -7.43 8.07
C ARG A 189 -0.91 -8.37 8.86
N LEU A 190 -2.11 -8.64 8.34
CA LEU A 190 -3.09 -9.57 8.93
C LEU A 190 -2.58 -11.01 8.86
N HIS A 191 -2.00 -11.43 7.74
CA HIS A 191 -1.48 -12.77 7.56
C HIS A 191 -0.36 -13.07 8.57
N LEU A 192 0.66 -12.21 8.69
CA LEU A 192 1.71 -12.43 9.68
C LEU A 192 1.19 -12.37 11.13
N ALA A 193 0.28 -11.45 11.42
CA ALA A 193 -0.35 -11.37 12.75
C ALA A 193 -1.12 -12.66 13.08
N SER A 194 -1.83 -13.26 12.13
CA SER A 194 -2.56 -14.51 12.32
C SER A 194 -1.65 -15.72 12.58
N GLN A 195 -0.39 -15.63 12.15
CA GLN A 195 0.64 -16.66 12.42
C GLN A 195 1.40 -16.41 13.74
N GLY A 196 0.95 -15.45 14.57
CA GLY A 196 1.63 -15.08 15.81
C GLY A 196 2.95 -14.32 15.61
N ALA A 197 3.17 -13.77 14.41
CA ALA A 197 4.37 -13.02 14.08
C ALA A 197 4.02 -11.64 13.47
N PRO A 198 3.37 -10.74 14.22
CA PRO A 198 2.99 -9.42 13.71
C PRO A 198 4.20 -8.62 13.25
N ILE A 199 3.99 -7.76 12.24
CA ILE A 199 5.02 -6.85 11.73
C ILE A 199 5.32 -5.80 12.78
N LEU A 200 6.59 -5.55 13.04
CA LEU A 200 7.04 -4.53 13.99
C LEU A 200 6.57 -3.12 13.59
N GLY A 201 6.13 -2.35 14.58
CA GLY A 201 5.60 -1.00 14.37
C GLY A 201 4.22 -0.96 13.72
N ASP A 202 3.50 -2.09 13.67
CA ASP A 202 2.12 -2.14 13.23
C ASP A 202 1.18 -1.78 14.38
N GLU A 203 0.71 -0.51 14.41
CA GLU A 203 -0.19 0.00 15.46
C GLU A 203 -1.62 -0.58 15.37
N ARG A 204 -1.99 -1.18 14.26
CA ARG A 204 -3.36 -1.66 14.03
C ARG A 204 -3.52 -3.17 14.16
N HIS A 205 -2.52 -3.94 13.74
CA HIS A 205 -2.59 -5.40 13.69
C HIS A 205 -1.44 -6.09 14.45
N GLY A 206 -0.64 -5.32 15.19
CA GLY A 206 0.49 -5.80 15.98
C GLY A 206 0.53 -5.13 17.34
N THR A 207 1.71 -5.14 17.95
CA THR A 207 1.96 -4.55 19.27
C THR A 207 2.11 -3.01 19.22
N GLY A 208 2.15 -2.44 18.02
CA GLY A 208 2.39 -1.02 17.84
C GLY A 208 3.81 -0.61 18.24
N ARG A 209 3.90 0.48 19.01
CA ARG A 209 5.14 0.96 19.60
C ARG A 209 5.27 0.39 21.01
N ASP A 210 6.14 -0.57 21.15
CA ASP A 210 6.45 -1.27 22.41
C ASP A 210 7.95 -1.11 22.78
N ASP A 211 8.37 -1.74 23.86
CA ASP A 211 9.75 -1.67 24.35
C ASP A 211 10.76 -2.21 23.31
N LEU A 212 10.40 -3.25 22.56
CA LEU A 212 11.27 -3.80 21.52
C LEU A 212 11.44 -2.79 20.38
N THR A 213 10.35 -2.21 19.87
CA THR A 213 10.44 -1.19 18.81
C THR A 213 11.19 0.06 19.26
N ALA A 214 11.09 0.43 20.56
CA ALA A 214 11.87 1.51 21.16
C ALA A 214 13.38 1.17 21.17
N GLN A 215 13.77 -0.01 21.61
CA GLN A 215 15.17 -0.50 21.61
C GLN A 215 15.74 -0.55 20.18
N LEU A 216 14.92 -0.90 19.19
CA LEU A 216 15.29 -0.93 17.79
C LEU A 216 15.29 0.47 17.13
N TYR A 217 14.83 1.51 17.83
CA TYR A 217 14.56 2.86 17.31
C TYR A 217 13.67 2.84 16.06
N LEU A 218 12.69 1.95 16.06
CA LEU A 218 11.76 1.78 14.94
C LEU A 218 10.52 2.63 15.18
N THR A 219 10.29 3.63 14.33
CA THR A 219 9.22 4.62 14.47
C THR A 219 8.13 4.47 13.40
N ARG A 220 8.17 3.39 12.61
CA ARG A 220 7.26 3.14 11.50
C ARG A 220 6.95 1.67 11.33
N LEU A 221 5.91 1.36 10.58
CA LEU A 221 5.65 0.00 10.10
C LEU A 221 6.88 -0.57 9.36
N ALA A 222 7.38 -1.72 9.79
CA ALA A 222 8.54 -2.39 9.21
C ALA A 222 8.17 -3.25 8.00
N LEU A 223 7.52 -2.65 7.00
CA LEU A 223 7.11 -3.30 5.76
C LEU A 223 7.55 -2.46 4.55
N HIS A 224 8.16 -3.13 3.56
CA HIS A 224 8.70 -2.51 2.36
C HIS A 224 8.44 -3.38 1.12
N ALA A 225 7.86 -2.80 0.06
CA ALA A 225 7.72 -3.42 -1.24
C ALA A 225 9.06 -3.33 -1.98
N GLU A 226 9.85 -4.40 -1.92
CA GLU A 226 11.25 -4.42 -2.34
C GLU A 226 11.42 -4.70 -3.82
N GLU A 227 10.61 -5.61 -4.38
CA GLU A 227 10.70 -6.01 -5.79
C GLU A 227 9.33 -5.96 -6.45
N LEU A 228 9.30 -5.53 -7.69
CA LEU A 228 8.13 -5.50 -8.56
C LEU A 228 8.55 -5.95 -9.96
N CYS A 229 7.98 -7.07 -10.45
CA CYS A 229 8.16 -7.55 -11.81
C CYS A 229 6.81 -7.64 -12.51
N LEU A 230 6.73 -7.18 -13.75
CA LEU A 230 5.51 -7.22 -14.55
C LEU A 230 5.83 -7.23 -16.06
N PRO A 231 4.92 -7.75 -16.89
CA PRO A 231 4.99 -7.54 -18.34
C PRO A 231 4.77 -6.07 -18.65
N HIS A 232 5.67 -5.47 -19.42
CA HIS A 232 5.52 -4.08 -19.86
C HIS A 232 4.25 -3.92 -20.70
N PRO A 233 3.39 -2.92 -20.41
CA PRO A 233 2.04 -2.84 -21.00
C PRO A 233 2.00 -2.67 -22.52
N LEU A 234 3.04 -2.13 -23.15
CA LEU A 234 3.10 -1.96 -24.60
C LEU A 234 3.92 -3.05 -25.30
N THR A 235 5.04 -3.50 -24.70
CA THR A 235 5.94 -4.45 -25.37
C THR A 235 5.68 -5.90 -24.97
N GLY A 236 5.04 -6.14 -23.82
CA GLY A 236 4.86 -7.47 -23.24
C GLY A 236 6.11 -8.07 -22.61
N GLU A 237 7.27 -7.43 -22.74
CA GLU A 237 8.53 -7.89 -22.14
C GLU A 237 8.48 -7.79 -20.63
N GLU A 238 9.00 -8.80 -19.94
CA GLU A 238 9.08 -8.75 -18.48
C GLU A 238 10.11 -7.73 -18.01
N GLN A 239 9.69 -6.82 -17.15
CA GLN A 239 10.57 -5.84 -16.51
C GLN A 239 10.48 -5.98 -14.99
N CYS A 240 11.64 -5.84 -14.33
CA CYS A 240 11.77 -5.93 -12.88
C CYS A 240 12.49 -4.71 -12.33
N TRP A 241 12.00 -4.23 -11.21
CA TRP A 241 12.63 -3.15 -10.44
C TRP A 241 12.82 -3.57 -9.00
N GLU A 242 13.88 -3.07 -8.39
CA GLU A 242 14.19 -3.26 -6.98
C GLU A 242 14.32 -1.92 -6.27
N SER A 243 13.89 -1.87 -5.02
CA SER A 243 14.09 -0.75 -4.11
C SER A 243 14.91 -1.21 -2.91
N GLU A 244 15.96 -0.46 -2.59
CA GLU A 244 16.78 -0.74 -1.41
C GLU A 244 15.99 -0.71 -0.13
N TRP A 245 16.27 -1.65 0.74
CA TRP A 245 15.66 -1.67 2.05
C TRP A 245 15.94 -0.37 2.81
N PRO A 246 14.90 0.34 3.33
CA PRO A 246 15.07 1.65 3.93
C PRO A 246 16.08 1.66 5.06
N ARG A 247 16.87 2.73 5.14
CA ARG A 247 17.91 2.89 6.17
C ARG A 247 17.41 2.64 7.60
N ALA A 248 16.16 3.08 7.90
CA ALA A 248 15.56 2.87 9.22
C ALA A 248 15.40 1.37 9.54
N LEU A 249 14.94 0.57 8.55
CA LEU A 249 14.74 -0.87 8.72
C LEU A 249 16.08 -1.62 8.80
N ARG A 250 17.07 -1.24 7.96
CA ARG A 250 18.44 -1.79 8.04
C ARG A 250 19.09 -1.54 9.40
N LYS A 251 18.89 -0.33 9.97
CA LYS A 251 19.40 0.01 11.30
C LYS A 251 18.69 -0.76 12.40
N ALA A 252 17.36 -0.91 12.31
CA ALA A 252 16.58 -1.69 13.26
C ALA A 252 17.04 -3.15 13.26
N TRP A 253 17.25 -3.75 12.09
CA TRP A 253 17.78 -5.11 11.98
C TRP A 253 19.15 -5.27 12.64
N LYS A 254 20.12 -4.39 12.32
CA LYS A 254 21.46 -4.44 12.94
C LYS A 254 21.43 -4.32 14.47
N ARG A 255 20.44 -3.58 15.02
CA ARG A 255 20.24 -3.52 16.47
C ARG A 255 19.66 -4.80 17.03
N ALA A 256 18.71 -5.43 16.32
CA ALA A 256 18.19 -6.72 16.72
C ALA A 256 19.30 -7.78 16.80
N GLU A 257 20.19 -7.82 15.79
CA GLU A 257 21.37 -8.71 15.79
C GLU A 257 22.26 -8.47 17.01
N LYS A 258 22.50 -7.19 17.37
CA LYS A 258 23.31 -6.85 18.53
C LYS A 258 22.63 -7.27 19.84
N LEU A 259 21.36 -6.97 20.02
CA LEU A 259 20.60 -7.37 21.22
C LEU A 259 20.61 -8.89 21.41
N ALA A 260 20.38 -9.64 20.33
CA ALA A 260 20.41 -11.10 20.37
C ALA A 260 21.80 -11.67 20.71
N ALA A 261 22.88 -11.00 20.30
CA ALA A 261 24.25 -11.40 20.68
C ALA A 261 24.55 -11.09 22.15
N ASP A 262 24.10 -9.94 22.67
CA ASP A 262 24.29 -9.54 24.07
C ASP A 262 23.50 -10.45 25.04
N GLU A 263 22.40 -11.09 24.62
CA GLU A 263 21.62 -12.05 25.43
C GLU A 263 22.24 -13.46 25.49
N GLN A 264 23.18 -13.80 24.61
CA GLN A 264 23.81 -15.11 24.51
C GLN A 264 25.20 -15.15 25.19
N GLY A 265 25.75 -14.01 25.58
CA GLY A 265 27.06 -13.84 26.22
C GLY A 265 26.94 -13.57 27.71
#